data_2a0522b5892f06a59d08d3eb5126519f
#
_entry.id   2a0522b5892f06a59d08d3eb5126519f
#
_cell.length_a   1.000
_cell.length_b   1.000
_cell.length_c   1.000
_cell.angle_alpha   90.00
_cell.angle_beta   90.00
_cell.angle_gamma   90.00
#
_symmetry.space_group_name_H-M   'P 1'
#
loop_
_entity.id
_entity.type
_entity.pdbx_description
1 polymer ?
#
loop_
_entity_poly.entity_id
_entity_poly.type
_entity_poly.pdbx_seq_one_letter_code
_entity_poly.pdbx_strand_id
1 'polypeptide(L)'
;MKQITKFLILVGVVSFTSLSQAACSFDVEVGDYLKFSTPDMAVEKSCESITVNLKHTGKLPANIMGHNWVLSADADVQALATEGMSAGLVSNYVPPGDARVLAVTSVIGGGESTSVTFS
;
A
#
# COMPACT_ATOMS: atom_id res chain seq x y z
N MET A 1 54.74 -42.73 3.81
CA MET A 1 54.42 -41.32 3.97
C MET A 1 52.99 -41.08 3.45
N LYS A 2 52.06 -40.85 4.34
CA LYS A 2 50.66 -40.53 3.95
C LYS A 2 50.52 -39.02 3.83
N GLN A 3 50.25 -38.55 2.62
CA GLN A 3 49.91 -37.18 2.33
C GLN A 3 48.47 -36.96 2.73
N ILE A 4 48.22 -36.14 3.76
CA ILE A 4 46.86 -35.73 4.16
C ILE A 4 46.58 -34.41 3.43
N THR A 5 45.82 -34.50 2.36
CA THR A 5 45.32 -33.32 1.63
C THR A 5 44.17 -32.70 2.44
N LYS A 6 44.42 -31.57 3.07
CA LYS A 6 43.38 -30.81 3.76
C LYS A 6 42.53 -30.11 2.71
N PHE A 7 41.31 -30.60 2.55
CA PHE A 7 40.25 -29.90 1.78
C PHE A 7 39.71 -28.74 2.62
N LEU A 8 40.03 -27.52 2.22
CA LEU A 8 39.45 -26.32 2.81
C LEU A 8 38.10 -26.04 2.17
N ILE A 9 37.01 -26.36 2.89
CA ILE A 9 35.67 -26.04 2.43
C ILE A 9 35.43 -24.56 2.77
N LEU A 10 35.47 -23.71 1.74
CA LEU A 10 35.10 -22.30 1.86
C LEU A 10 33.58 -22.23 1.85
N VAL A 11 32.96 -22.11 3.02
CA VAL A 11 31.51 -21.87 3.16
C VAL A 11 31.27 -20.39 2.83
N GLY A 12 30.86 -20.11 1.61
CA GLY A 12 30.42 -18.80 1.20
C GLY A 12 29.09 -18.47 1.86
N VAL A 13 29.10 -17.50 2.77
CA VAL A 13 27.85 -16.93 3.34
C VAL A 13 27.20 -16.08 2.25
N VAL A 14 26.17 -16.59 1.61
CA VAL A 14 25.34 -15.81 0.69
C VAL A 14 24.40 -14.96 1.56
N SER A 15 24.75 -13.70 1.75
CA SER A 15 23.88 -12.73 2.37
C SER A 15 22.76 -12.37 1.38
N PHE A 16 21.56 -12.87 1.63
CA PHE A 16 20.36 -12.39 0.92
C PHE A 16 19.97 -11.03 1.48
N THR A 17 20.39 -9.96 0.80
CA THR A 17 19.81 -8.64 1.02
C THR A 17 18.44 -8.63 0.34
N SER A 18 17.36 -8.60 1.10
CA SER A 18 16.02 -8.36 0.57
C SER A 18 15.95 -6.89 0.11
N LEU A 19 16.14 -6.68 -1.18
CA LEU A 19 15.93 -5.38 -1.81
C LEU A 19 14.42 -5.15 -1.91
N SER A 20 13.93 -4.08 -1.30
CA SER A 20 12.59 -3.56 -1.58
C SER A 20 12.55 -3.17 -3.06
N GLN A 21 11.83 -3.94 -3.88
CA GLN A 21 11.72 -3.65 -5.32
C GLN A 21 10.76 -2.50 -5.54
N ALA A 22 11.22 -1.44 -6.21
CA ALA A 22 10.35 -0.41 -6.75
C ALA A 22 9.46 -1.02 -7.85
N ALA A 23 8.20 -0.60 -7.91
CA ALA A 23 7.19 -1.15 -8.82
C ALA A 23 6.26 -0.06 -9.35
N CYS A 24 5.42 -0.40 -10.32
CA CYS A 24 4.35 0.45 -10.85
C CYS A 24 2.95 -0.02 -10.43
N SER A 25 2.83 -1.15 -9.76
CA SER A 25 1.58 -1.69 -9.23
C SER A 25 1.79 -2.23 -7.83
N PHE A 26 0.85 -1.95 -6.95
CA PHE A 26 0.90 -2.34 -5.55
C PHE A 26 -0.40 -3.00 -5.11
N ASP A 27 -0.28 -4.10 -4.40
CA ASP A 27 -1.40 -4.77 -3.74
C ASP A 27 -1.37 -4.41 -2.25
N VAL A 28 -2.48 -3.86 -1.77
CA VAL A 28 -2.66 -3.43 -0.38
C VAL A 28 -3.84 -4.16 0.21
N GLU A 29 -3.63 -4.81 1.33
CA GLU A 29 -4.69 -5.45 2.10
C GLU A 29 -4.97 -4.68 3.39
N VAL A 30 -6.22 -4.69 3.79
CA VAL A 30 -6.70 -4.14 5.06
C VAL A 30 -7.85 -5.00 5.54
N GLY A 31 -7.93 -5.25 6.84
CA GLY A 31 -8.98 -6.06 7.44
C GLY A 31 -9.94 -5.24 8.31
N ASP A 32 -10.55 -5.89 9.30
CA ASP A 32 -11.42 -5.24 10.27
C ASP A 32 -10.58 -4.52 11.36
N TYR A 33 -9.57 -3.76 10.92
CA TYR A 33 -8.64 -2.98 11.74
C TYR A 33 -8.07 -1.81 10.94
N LEU A 34 -7.41 -0.88 11.60
CA LEU A 34 -6.92 0.39 11.01
C LEU A 34 -5.43 0.31 10.65
N LYS A 35 -5.07 -0.63 9.77
CA LYS A 35 -3.69 -0.79 9.31
C LYS A 35 -3.64 -1.44 7.93
N PHE A 36 -2.93 -0.80 7.01
CA PHE A 36 -2.61 -1.39 5.72
C PHE A 36 -1.48 -2.42 5.83
N SER A 37 -1.53 -3.46 5.00
CA SER A 37 -0.48 -4.49 4.92
C SER A 37 0.85 -3.94 4.39
N THR A 38 0.78 -2.90 3.57
CA THR A 38 1.93 -2.28 2.90
C THR A 38 2.10 -0.85 3.42
N PRO A 39 3.00 -0.62 4.39
CA PRO A 39 3.18 0.71 4.98
C PRO A 39 3.96 1.67 4.08
N ASP A 40 4.84 1.15 3.24
CA ASP A 40 5.70 1.93 2.35
C ASP A 40 5.64 1.38 0.92
N MET A 41 5.61 2.27 -0.06
CA MET A 41 5.58 1.93 -1.47
C MET A 41 6.69 2.69 -2.20
N ALA A 42 7.66 1.95 -2.76
CA ALA A 42 8.70 2.52 -3.60
C ALA A 42 8.26 2.47 -5.07
N VAL A 43 8.07 3.63 -5.66
CA VAL A 43 7.64 3.77 -7.06
C VAL A 43 8.85 3.87 -7.97
N GLU A 44 8.84 3.10 -9.07
CA GLU A 44 9.83 3.19 -10.12
C GLU A 44 9.67 4.51 -10.87
N LYS A 45 10.77 5.27 -11.07
CA LYS A 45 10.73 6.57 -11.76
C LYS A 45 10.25 6.47 -13.21
N SER A 46 10.46 5.31 -13.84
CA SER A 46 10.04 5.04 -15.22
C SER A 46 8.54 4.74 -15.39
N CYS A 47 7.79 4.63 -14.29
CA CYS A 47 6.35 4.37 -14.37
C CYS A 47 5.62 5.53 -15.04
N GLU A 48 4.92 5.25 -16.13
CA GLU A 48 4.02 6.22 -16.78
C GLU A 48 2.70 6.35 -16.00
N SER A 49 2.27 5.25 -15.39
CA SER A 49 1.13 5.20 -14.48
C SER A 49 1.40 4.26 -13.31
N ILE A 50 0.70 4.48 -12.21
CA ILE A 50 0.82 3.71 -10.99
C ILE A 50 -0.57 3.19 -10.64
N THR A 51 -0.66 1.90 -10.31
CA THR A 51 -1.92 1.28 -9.88
C THR A 51 -1.80 0.80 -8.44
N VAL A 52 -2.78 1.14 -7.62
CA VAL A 52 -2.94 0.59 -6.27
C VAL A 52 -4.22 -0.23 -6.22
N ASN A 53 -4.09 -1.50 -5.88
CA ASN A 53 -5.18 -2.42 -5.68
C ASN A 53 -5.44 -2.56 -4.18
N LEU A 54 -6.63 -2.21 -3.72
CA LEU A 54 -7.04 -2.33 -2.33
C LEU A 54 -8.00 -3.50 -2.18
N LYS A 55 -7.70 -4.39 -1.23
CA LYS A 55 -8.55 -5.53 -0.87
C LYS A 55 -8.90 -5.50 0.60
N HIS A 56 -10.19 -5.59 0.91
CA HIS A 56 -10.67 -5.73 2.28
C HIS A 56 -10.80 -7.20 2.65
N THR A 57 -9.92 -7.67 3.53
CA THR A 57 -9.86 -9.09 3.96
C THR A 57 -10.76 -9.39 5.15
N GLY A 58 -11.42 -8.39 5.72
CA GLY A 58 -12.35 -8.52 6.82
C GLY A 58 -13.75 -8.94 6.39
N LYS A 59 -14.71 -8.81 7.32
CA LYS A 59 -16.11 -9.21 7.15
C LYS A 59 -17.11 -8.09 7.44
N LEU A 60 -16.66 -7.01 8.09
CA LEU A 60 -17.53 -5.91 8.46
C LEU A 60 -17.89 -5.03 7.26
N PRO A 61 -19.13 -4.52 7.18
CA PRO A 61 -19.59 -3.71 6.07
C PRO A 61 -18.91 -2.32 6.04
N ALA A 62 -18.98 -1.65 4.89
CA ALA A 62 -18.32 -0.37 4.64
C ALA A 62 -18.76 0.76 5.58
N ASN A 63 -19.99 0.72 6.11
CA ASN A 63 -20.48 1.72 7.05
C ASN A 63 -19.99 1.51 8.49
N ILE A 64 -19.36 0.38 8.80
CA ILE A 64 -18.80 0.04 10.12
C ILE A 64 -17.28 0.04 10.09
N MET A 65 -16.68 -0.63 9.11
CA MET A 65 -15.22 -0.76 8.96
C MET A 65 -14.83 -0.62 7.48
N GLY A 66 -15.36 0.41 6.82
CA GLY A 66 -14.99 0.72 5.45
C GLY A 66 -13.57 1.27 5.35
N HIS A 67 -12.89 0.93 4.29
CA HIS A 67 -11.55 1.42 4.00
C HIS A 67 -11.46 1.95 2.56
N ASN A 68 -10.73 3.03 2.41
CA ASN A 68 -10.24 3.55 1.14
C ASN A 68 -8.74 3.79 1.21
N TRP A 69 -8.13 3.99 0.07
CA TRP A 69 -6.74 4.41 -0.02
C TRP A 69 -6.68 5.79 -0.65
N VAL A 70 -6.00 6.74 -0.01
CA VAL A 70 -5.90 8.13 -0.43
C VAL A 70 -4.45 8.54 -0.52
N LEU A 71 -4.07 9.19 -1.62
CA LEU A 71 -2.76 9.80 -1.82
C LEU A 71 -2.85 11.31 -1.75
N SER A 72 -2.01 11.91 -0.94
CA SER A 72 -1.81 13.36 -0.87
C SER A 72 -0.36 13.68 -0.49
N ALA A 73 0.01 14.96 -0.53
CA ALA A 73 1.24 15.41 0.10
C ALA A 73 1.18 15.18 1.62
N ASP A 74 2.30 14.87 2.24
CA ASP A 74 2.39 14.60 3.68
C ASP A 74 1.80 15.73 4.53
N ALA A 75 2.07 16.98 4.17
CA ALA A 75 1.56 18.16 4.86
C ALA A 75 0.02 18.27 4.85
N ASP A 76 -0.66 17.63 3.91
CA ASP A 76 -2.12 17.73 3.73
C ASP A 76 -2.90 16.60 4.39
N VAL A 77 -2.23 15.51 4.79
CA VAL A 77 -2.87 14.28 5.29
C VAL A 77 -3.83 14.55 6.44
N GLN A 78 -3.41 15.30 7.46
CA GLN A 78 -4.22 15.54 8.65
C GLN A 78 -5.45 16.40 8.36
N ALA A 79 -5.30 17.44 7.56
CA ALA A 79 -6.42 18.30 7.17
C ALA A 79 -7.44 17.53 6.30
N LEU A 80 -6.97 16.77 5.32
CA LEU A 80 -7.81 15.93 4.47
C LEU A 80 -8.56 14.87 5.27
N ALA A 81 -7.91 14.22 6.23
CA ALA A 81 -8.56 13.24 7.09
C ALA A 81 -9.69 13.86 7.92
N THR A 82 -9.45 15.06 8.48
CA THR A 82 -10.45 15.78 9.28
C THR A 82 -11.64 16.25 8.43
N GLU A 83 -11.36 16.87 7.30
CA GLU A 83 -12.39 17.37 6.38
C GLU A 83 -13.16 16.21 5.70
N GLY A 84 -12.48 15.10 5.42
CA GLY A 84 -13.07 13.89 4.86
C GLY A 84 -14.13 13.28 5.77
N MET A 85 -13.98 13.38 7.08
CA MET A 85 -15.02 12.94 8.04
C MET A 85 -16.33 13.66 7.80
N SER A 86 -16.30 14.97 7.52
CA SER A 86 -17.50 15.74 7.23
C SER A 86 -18.09 15.47 5.85
N ALA A 87 -17.25 15.09 4.88
CA ALA A 87 -17.70 14.72 3.53
C ALA A 87 -18.49 13.40 3.50
N GLY A 88 -18.17 12.48 4.41
CA GLY A 88 -18.89 11.23 4.63
C GLY A 88 -18.68 10.16 3.57
N LEU A 89 -19.34 9.03 3.76
CA LEU A 89 -19.22 7.84 2.92
C LEU A 89 -19.56 8.08 1.45
N VAL A 90 -20.58 8.89 1.16
CA VAL A 90 -21.02 9.21 -0.21
C VAL A 90 -19.92 9.88 -1.04
N SER A 91 -18.99 10.57 -0.39
CA SER A 91 -17.82 11.20 -1.01
C SER A 91 -16.52 10.43 -0.76
N ASN A 92 -16.60 9.14 -0.43
CA ASN A 92 -15.45 8.32 -0.08
C ASN A 92 -14.56 8.93 1.02
N TYR A 93 -15.15 9.69 1.95
CA TYR A 93 -14.45 10.40 3.03
C TYR A 93 -13.31 11.30 2.56
N VAL A 94 -13.46 11.92 1.39
CA VAL A 94 -12.59 13.00 0.91
C VAL A 94 -13.40 14.20 0.48
N PRO A 95 -12.90 15.42 0.64
CA PRO A 95 -13.60 16.61 0.14
C PRO A 95 -13.75 16.55 -1.38
N PRO A 96 -14.96 16.67 -1.95
CA PRO A 96 -15.16 16.58 -3.38
C PRO A 96 -14.38 17.67 -4.16
N GLY A 97 -13.66 17.24 -5.21
CA GLY A 97 -12.93 18.15 -6.10
C GLY A 97 -11.70 18.81 -5.47
N ASP A 98 -11.24 18.34 -4.32
CA ASP A 98 -10.08 18.90 -3.64
C ASP A 98 -8.77 18.52 -4.35
N ALA A 99 -8.01 19.54 -4.79
CA ALA A 99 -6.76 19.33 -5.52
C ALA A 99 -5.63 18.68 -4.69
N ARG A 100 -5.73 18.68 -3.37
CA ARG A 100 -4.79 17.98 -2.47
C ARG A 100 -4.93 16.45 -2.55
N VAL A 101 -6.08 15.94 -3.00
CA VAL A 101 -6.31 14.51 -3.23
C VAL A 101 -5.74 14.14 -4.59
N LEU A 102 -4.56 13.51 -4.60
CA LEU A 102 -3.85 13.13 -5.82
C LEU A 102 -4.41 11.83 -6.42
N ALA A 103 -4.85 10.92 -5.58
CA ALA A 103 -5.54 9.69 -5.96
C ALA A 103 -6.41 9.19 -4.81
N VAL A 104 -7.51 8.52 -5.12
CA VAL A 104 -8.42 7.96 -4.12
C VAL A 104 -9.15 6.74 -4.69
N THR A 105 -9.28 5.70 -3.89
CA THR A 105 -10.17 4.57 -4.19
C THR A 105 -11.58 4.82 -3.64
N SER A 106 -12.54 4.05 -4.11
CA SER A 106 -13.83 3.93 -3.41
C SER A 106 -13.63 3.35 -2.01
N VAL A 107 -14.53 3.67 -1.09
CA VAL A 107 -14.62 2.98 0.19
C VAL A 107 -15.21 1.59 -0.03
N ILE A 108 -14.54 0.57 0.48
CA ILE A 108 -14.96 -0.83 0.37
C ILE A 108 -15.18 -1.46 1.75
N GLY A 109 -16.09 -2.41 1.80
CA GLY A 109 -16.35 -3.25 2.97
C GLY A 109 -15.74 -4.64 2.84
N GLY A 110 -15.95 -5.46 3.86
CA GLY A 110 -15.39 -6.82 3.96
C GLY A 110 -15.65 -7.68 2.73
N GLY A 111 -14.59 -8.29 2.20
CA GLY A 111 -14.63 -9.14 1.01
C GLY A 111 -14.60 -8.40 -0.32
N GLU A 112 -14.64 -7.07 -0.32
CA GLU A 112 -14.61 -6.26 -1.55
C GLU A 112 -13.18 -5.89 -1.94
N SER A 113 -13.00 -5.51 -3.21
CA SER A 113 -11.76 -4.99 -3.77
C SER A 113 -12.04 -3.79 -4.66
N THR A 114 -11.08 -2.89 -4.76
CA THR A 114 -11.12 -1.72 -5.65
C THR A 114 -9.70 -1.38 -6.08
N SER A 115 -9.57 -0.52 -7.06
CA SER A 115 -8.27 -0.02 -7.50
C SER A 115 -8.34 1.42 -7.96
N VAL A 116 -7.19 2.08 -7.98
CA VAL A 116 -7.00 3.40 -8.58
C VAL A 116 -5.72 3.39 -9.39
N THR A 117 -5.76 4.04 -10.55
CA THR A 117 -4.60 4.26 -11.41
C THR A 117 -4.41 5.76 -11.61
N PHE A 118 -3.20 6.23 -11.45
CA PHE A 118 -2.83 7.63 -11.55
C PHE A 118 -1.43 7.80 -12.15
N SER A 119 -1.09 8.97 -12.59
CA SER A 119 0.23 9.32 -13.15
C SER A 119 0.85 10.54 -12.46
#